data_0f360548a6f938aacbf088730a1db75b
#
_entry.id   0f360548a6f938aacbf088730a1db75b
#
_cell.length_a   1.000
_cell.length_b   1.000
_cell.length_c   1.000
_cell.angle_alpha   90.00
_cell.angle_beta   90.00
_cell.angle_gamma   90.00
#
_symmetry.space_group_name_H-M   'P 1'
#
loop_
_entity.id
_entity.type
_entity.pdbx_description
1 polymer ?
#
loop_
_entity_poly.entity_id
_entity_poly.type
_entity_poly.pdbx_seq_one_letter_code
_entity_poly.pdbx_strand_id
1 'polypeptide(L)'
;MSANEPERLHPTVMAMIVTRDFQDGYVVNLGVGLPLECVNVLPPGREILLHSELGLLGFGPVISDHTKADPYVTMVGNLPVEALPGMVFMSHDESFAMIRGKHLDMAVLGGLQVDVEGNLANTQFDGKPAGNLGGAPDLAYGAKRTVVLMRHT
;
A
#
# COMPACT_ATOMS: atom_id res chain seq x y z
N MET A 1 22.61 -13.52 29.28
CA MET A 1 22.57 -12.09 28.91
C MET A 1 22.01 -12.02 27.51
N SER A 2 20.71 -11.71 27.34
CA SER A 2 20.10 -11.58 26.02
C SER A 2 20.72 -10.36 25.35
N ALA A 3 21.29 -10.57 24.17
CA ALA A 3 21.68 -9.45 23.32
C ALA A 3 20.47 -8.53 23.14
N ASN A 4 20.63 -7.23 23.41
CA ASN A 4 19.62 -6.22 23.12
C ASN A 4 19.23 -6.33 21.64
N GLU A 5 18.07 -6.92 21.33
CA GLU A 5 17.50 -6.73 20.00
C GLU A 5 17.30 -5.22 19.83
N PRO A 6 17.71 -4.66 18.69
CA PRO A 6 17.51 -3.24 18.45
C PRO A 6 16.01 -2.94 18.54
N GLU A 7 15.68 -1.87 19.27
CA GLU A 7 14.29 -1.41 19.42
C GLU A 7 13.70 -1.11 18.05
N ARG A 8 12.72 -1.91 17.64
CA ARG A 8 12.08 -1.79 16.32
C ARG A 8 10.98 -0.75 16.38
N LEU A 9 10.89 0.09 15.36
CA LEU A 9 9.80 1.02 15.23
C LEU A 9 8.44 0.29 15.16
N HIS A 10 7.46 0.82 15.87
CA HIS A 10 6.09 0.31 15.79
C HIS A 10 5.54 0.52 14.36
N PRO A 11 4.77 -0.43 13.79
CA PRO A 11 4.21 -0.30 12.45
C PRO A 11 3.49 1.02 12.17
N THR A 12 2.71 1.50 13.12
CA THR A 12 2.02 2.78 13.03
C THR A 12 2.99 3.97 12.90
N VAL A 13 4.11 3.95 13.63
CA VAL A 13 5.13 5.00 13.53
C VAL A 13 5.80 4.98 12.16
N MET A 14 6.09 3.79 11.63
CA MET A 14 6.62 3.61 10.28
C MET A 14 5.65 4.18 9.24
N ALA A 15 4.37 3.87 9.36
CA ALA A 15 3.32 4.40 8.48
C ALA A 15 3.21 5.93 8.58
N MET A 16 3.26 6.49 9.79
CA MET A 16 3.25 7.95 10.00
C MET A 16 4.45 8.65 9.33
N ILE A 17 5.61 8.01 9.28
CA ILE A 17 6.78 8.57 8.59
C ILE A 17 6.50 8.66 7.09
N VAL A 18 5.95 7.59 6.51
CA VAL A 18 5.64 7.53 5.06
C VAL A 18 4.53 8.51 4.69
N THR A 19 3.45 8.57 5.47
CA THR A 19 2.29 9.42 5.16
C THR A 19 2.58 10.92 5.22
N ARG A 20 3.66 11.36 5.86
CA ARG A 20 4.12 12.77 5.81
C ARG A 20 4.36 13.27 4.39
N ASP A 21 4.79 12.36 3.51
CA ASP A 21 5.11 12.65 2.11
C ASP A 21 3.87 12.66 1.20
N PHE A 22 2.70 12.23 1.69
CA PHE A 22 1.46 12.30 0.92
C PHE A 22 1.00 13.75 0.81
N GLN A 23 0.95 14.26 -0.40
CA GLN A 23 0.48 15.62 -0.66
C GLN A 23 -1.01 15.61 -0.98
N ASP A 24 -1.65 16.75 -0.81
CA ASP A 24 -3.06 16.94 -1.14
C ASP A 24 -3.33 16.60 -2.62
N GLY A 25 -4.38 15.84 -2.88
CA GLY A 25 -4.73 15.36 -4.22
C GLY A 25 -3.90 14.17 -4.73
N TYR A 26 -2.97 13.61 -3.94
CA TYR A 26 -2.19 12.44 -4.38
C TYR A 26 -3.07 11.20 -4.56
N VAL A 27 -2.78 10.47 -5.63
CA VAL A 27 -3.25 9.11 -5.85
C VAL A 27 -2.21 8.13 -5.32
N VAL A 28 -2.56 7.39 -4.27
CA VAL A 28 -1.63 6.52 -3.54
C VAL A 28 -2.10 5.08 -3.54
N ASN A 29 -1.27 4.16 -4.03
CA ASN A 29 -1.50 2.73 -3.88
C ASN A 29 -0.77 2.20 -2.64
N LEU A 30 -1.45 1.36 -1.87
CA LEU A 30 -0.94 0.72 -0.67
C LEU A 30 -0.89 -0.79 -0.85
N GLY A 31 0.30 -1.37 -0.81
CA GLY A 31 0.53 -2.81 -0.84
C GLY A 31 0.04 -3.51 0.43
N VAL A 32 -0.14 -4.83 0.36
CA VAL A 32 -0.56 -5.67 1.48
C VAL A 32 0.47 -5.67 2.63
N GLY A 33 -0.01 -5.79 3.85
CA GLY A 33 0.84 -5.86 5.05
C GLY A 33 1.14 -4.49 5.65
N LEU A 34 2.39 -4.20 5.98
CA LEU A 34 2.79 -2.94 6.62
C LEU A 34 2.31 -1.68 5.88
N PRO A 35 2.34 -1.61 4.54
CA PRO A 35 1.83 -0.45 3.82
C PRO A 35 0.38 -0.09 4.13
N LEU A 36 -0.47 -1.06 4.45
CA LEU A 36 -1.88 -0.82 4.78
C LEU A 36 -2.06 -0.02 6.07
N GLU A 37 -1.09 -0.03 6.97
CA GLU A 37 -1.14 0.83 8.17
C GLU A 37 -1.25 2.31 7.84
N CYS A 38 -0.82 2.72 6.65
CA CYS A 38 -0.94 4.11 6.19
C CYS A 38 -2.40 4.58 6.10
N VAL A 39 -3.37 3.68 5.85
CA VAL A 39 -4.80 4.03 5.80
C VAL A 39 -5.28 4.64 7.12
N ASN A 40 -4.73 4.16 8.24
CA ASN A 40 -5.15 4.54 9.58
C ASN A 40 -4.50 5.86 10.07
N VAL A 41 -3.51 6.37 9.33
CA VAL A 41 -2.70 7.53 9.76
C VAL A 41 -2.51 8.55 8.64
N LEU A 42 -3.51 8.69 7.79
CA LEU A 42 -3.50 9.71 6.73
C LEU A 42 -3.36 11.12 7.32
N PRO A 43 -2.61 12.02 6.66
CA PRO A 43 -2.40 13.36 7.18
C PRO A 43 -3.72 14.15 7.20
N PRO A 44 -4.07 14.77 8.34
CA PRO A 44 -5.30 15.53 8.43
C PRO A 44 -5.27 16.75 7.49
N GLY A 45 -6.43 17.09 6.93
CA GLY A 45 -6.61 18.25 6.05
C GLY A 45 -6.02 18.08 4.64
N ARG A 46 -5.65 16.86 4.25
CA ARG A 46 -5.26 16.51 2.88
C ARG A 46 -6.24 15.49 2.32
N GLU A 47 -6.65 15.69 1.09
CA GLU A 47 -7.41 14.72 0.33
C GLU A 47 -6.44 13.73 -0.33
N ILE A 48 -6.46 12.47 0.11
CA ILE A 48 -5.63 11.42 -0.45
C ILE A 48 -6.55 10.40 -1.13
N LEU A 49 -6.38 10.24 -2.43
CA LEU A 49 -7.14 9.26 -3.21
C LEU A 49 -6.46 7.89 -3.11
N LEU A 50 -6.93 7.05 -2.23
CA LEU A 50 -6.41 5.69 -2.09
C LEU A 50 -6.82 4.86 -3.31
N HIS A 51 -5.87 4.15 -3.88
CA HIS A 51 -6.03 3.26 -5.04
C HIS A 51 -5.76 1.82 -4.64
N SER A 52 -6.60 0.91 -5.11
CA SER A 52 -6.37 -0.54 -5.06
C SER A 52 -6.36 -1.10 -6.48
N GLU A 53 -5.36 -1.92 -6.82
CA GLU A 53 -5.25 -2.55 -8.13
C GLU A 53 -6.46 -3.45 -8.46
N LEU A 54 -7.27 -3.83 -7.46
CA LEU A 54 -8.52 -4.57 -7.69
C LEU A 54 -9.62 -3.73 -8.34
N GLY A 55 -9.43 -2.42 -8.49
CA GLY A 55 -10.36 -1.53 -9.18
C GLY A 55 -11.12 -0.58 -8.27
N LEU A 56 -10.56 -0.15 -7.15
CA LEU A 56 -11.12 0.87 -6.29
C LEU A 56 -10.25 2.13 -6.29
N LEU A 57 -10.89 3.29 -6.33
CA LEU A 57 -10.22 4.59 -6.19
C LEU A 57 -11.05 5.49 -5.27
N GLY A 58 -10.39 6.15 -4.30
CA GLY A 58 -11.03 7.10 -3.38
C GLY A 58 -11.85 6.45 -2.28
N PHE A 59 -11.48 5.25 -1.85
CA PHE A 59 -12.12 4.57 -0.72
C PHE A 59 -11.61 5.09 0.64
N GLY A 60 -12.40 4.84 1.68
CA GLY A 60 -12.12 5.23 3.05
C GLY A 60 -11.35 4.17 3.87
N PRO A 61 -11.37 4.29 5.20
CA PRO A 61 -10.67 3.39 6.10
C PRO A 61 -11.19 1.94 6.02
N VAL A 62 -10.36 1.01 6.50
CA VAL A 62 -10.73 -0.39 6.66
C VAL A 62 -11.82 -0.54 7.71
N ILE A 63 -12.89 -1.26 7.38
CA ILE A 63 -13.99 -1.55 8.30
C ILE A 63 -13.63 -2.77 9.13
N SER A 64 -13.39 -2.58 10.42
CA SER A 64 -13.10 -3.69 11.36
C SER A 64 -14.34 -4.41 11.86
N ASP A 65 -15.50 -3.77 11.84
CA ASP A 65 -16.79 -4.37 12.18
C ASP A 65 -17.42 -4.98 10.92
N HIS A 66 -17.15 -6.26 10.67
CA HIS A 66 -17.65 -6.96 9.50
C HIS A 66 -19.18 -7.01 9.37
N THR A 67 -19.93 -6.72 10.45
CA THR A 67 -21.41 -6.65 10.38
C THR A 67 -21.89 -5.39 9.65
N LYS A 68 -21.02 -4.40 9.49
CA LYS A 68 -21.30 -3.12 8.80
C LYS A 68 -20.63 -3.04 7.42
N ALA A 69 -19.84 -4.05 7.09
CA ALA A 69 -19.09 -4.07 5.85
C ALA A 69 -19.95 -4.53 4.67
N ASP A 70 -19.81 -3.87 3.53
CA ASP A 70 -20.29 -4.42 2.27
C ASP A 70 -19.28 -5.47 1.77
N PRO A 71 -19.69 -6.76 1.61
CA PRO A 71 -18.77 -7.82 1.20
C PRO A 71 -18.25 -7.64 -0.23
N TYR A 72 -18.86 -6.78 -1.02
CA TYR A 72 -18.43 -6.49 -2.39
C TYR A 72 -17.49 -5.29 -2.50
N VAL A 73 -17.33 -4.51 -1.42
CA VAL A 73 -16.43 -3.34 -1.37
C VAL A 73 -15.18 -3.69 -0.58
N THR A 74 -14.26 -4.39 -1.25
CA THR A 74 -13.02 -4.85 -0.63
C THR A 74 -11.81 -4.39 -1.41
N MET A 75 -10.76 -4.01 -0.70
CA MET A 75 -9.44 -3.75 -1.24
C MET A 75 -8.57 -5.02 -1.26
N VAL A 76 -7.33 -4.88 -1.70
CA VAL A 76 -6.33 -5.95 -1.70
C VAL A 76 -6.23 -6.61 -0.31
N GLY A 77 -6.12 -7.94 -0.28
CA GLY A 77 -6.17 -8.74 0.95
C GLY A 77 -7.58 -9.03 1.45
N ASN A 78 -8.62 -8.81 0.62
CA ASN A 78 -10.04 -8.99 0.96
C ASN A 78 -10.48 -8.18 2.20
N LEU A 79 -9.87 -7.04 2.41
CA LEU A 79 -10.22 -6.14 3.51
C LEU A 79 -11.38 -5.23 3.10
N PRO A 80 -12.50 -5.26 3.81
CA PRO A 80 -13.61 -4.37 3.53
C PRO A 80 -13.23 -2.92 3.87
N VAL A 81 -13.62 -2.00 3.00
CA VAL A 81 -13.34 -0.57 3.14
C VAL A 81 -14.62 0.25 3.08
N GLU A 82 -14.56 1.44 3.66
CA GLU A 82 -15.67 2.38 3.62
C GLU A 82 -15.82 2.97 2.22
N ALA A 83 -17.04 2.90 1.69
CA ALA A 83 -17.40 3.57 0.45
C ALA A 83 -17.61 5.06 0.72
N LEU A 84 -16.67 5.90 0.29
CA LEU A 84 -16.79 7.35 0.41
C LEU A 84 -17.54 7.95 -0.79
N PRO A 85 -18.23 9.09 -0.60
CA PRO A 85 -18.80 9.85 -1.73
C PRO A 85 -17.71 10.20 -2.74
N GLY A 86 -17.96 9.86 -4.02
CA GLY A 86 -16.99 10.06 -5.09
C GLY A 86 -16.04 8.88 -5.31
N MET A 87 -16.14 7.81 -4.54
CA MET A 87 -15.40 6.58 -4.81
C MET A 87 -15.74 6.03 -6.19
N VAL A 88 -14.74 5.54 -6.89
CA VAL A 88 -14.89 4.98 -8.25
C VAL A 88 -14.61 3.48 -8.22
N PHE A 89 -15.46 2.72 -8.91
CA PHE A 89 -15.23 1.33 -9.27
C PHE A 89 -14.79 1.27 -10.73
N MET A 90 -13.75 0.53 -11.00
CA MET A 90 -13.21 0.29 -12.34
C MET A 90 -12.88 -1.18 -12.53
N SER A 91 -12.78 -1.63 -13.76
CA SER A 91 -12.33 -2.97 -14.06
C SER A 91 -10.84 -3.16 -13.70
N HIS A 92 -10.41 -4.40 -13.54
CA HIS A 92 -9.02 -4.71 -13.19
C HIS A 92 -8.03 -4.21 -14.25
N ASP A 93 -8.39 -4.32 -15.52
CA ASP A 93 -7.58 -3.85 -16.65
C ASP A 93 -7.52 -2.32 -16.71
N GLU A 94 -8.61 -1.60 -16.41
CA GLU A 94 -8.60 -0.13 -16.27
C GLU A 94 -7.72 0.32 -15.12
N SER A 95 -7.77 -0.38 -13.97
CA SER A 95 -6.91 -0.11 -12.83
C SER A 95 -5.43 -0.27 -13.21
N PHE A 96 -5.07 -1.36 -13.90
CA PHE A 96 -3.70 -1.56 -14.38
C PHE A 96 -3.30 -0.58 -15.49
N ALA A 97 -4.23 -0.17 -16.35
CA ALA A 97 -3.97 0.88 -17.33
C ALA A 97 -3.64 2.22 -16.64
N MET A 98 -4.34 2.54 -15.53
CA MET A 98 -4.04 3.71 -14.71
C MET A 98 -2.64 3.63 -14.09
N ILE A 99 -2.25 2.47 -13.55
CA ILE A 99 -0.91 2.24 -12.99
C ILE A 99 0.16 2.43 -14.08
N ARG A 100 0.04 1.73 -15.20
CA ARG A 100 0.99 1.76 -16.34
C ARG A 100 1.03 3.12 -17.02
N GLY A 101 -0.08 3.85 -16.99
CA GLY A 101 -0.22 5.22 -17.49
C GLY A 101 0.44 6.30 -16.62
N LYS A 102 1.13 5.93 -15.52
CA LYS A 102 1.80 6.87 -14.60
C LYS A 102 0.82 7.80 -13.84
N HIS A 103 -0.40 7.34 -13.59
CA HIS A 103 -1.41 8.14 -12.88
C HIS A 103 -1.35 7.97 -11.36
N LEU A 104 -0.45 7.14 -10.84
CA LEU A 104 -0.17 7.06 -9.40
C LEU A 104 0.95 8.02 -9.02
N ASP A 105 0.70 8.84 -7.99
CA ASP A 105 1.73 9.73 -7.43
C ASP A 105 2.69 8.93 -6.55
N MET A 106 2.16 7.97 -5.79
CA MET A 106 2.99 7.12 -4.94
C MET A 106 2.45 5.69 -4.86
N ALA A 107 3.37 4.73 -4.82
CA ALA A 107 3.11 3.35 -4.40
C ALA A 107 3.91 3.07 -3.13
N VAL A 108 3.24 2.58 -2.08
CA VAL A 108 3.88 2.09 -0.87
C VAL A 108 3.83 0.57 -0.88
N LEU A 109 4.97 -0.08 -1.01
CA LEU A 109 5.09 -1.52 -1.19
C LEU A 109 5.76 -2.17 0.03
N GLY A 110 5.36 -3.38 0.35
CA GLY A 110 6.15 -4.27 1.19
C GLY A 110 7.33 -4.82 0.41
N GLY A 111 8.33 -5.36 1.12
CA GLY A 111 9.49 -5.98 0.50
C GLY A 111 10.12 -7.04 1.39
N LEU A 112 10.82 -7.98 0.78
CA LEU A 112 11.63 -8.96 1.48
C LEU A 112 13.05 -8.45 1.67
N GLN A 113 13.61 -7.84 0.62
CA GLN A 113 14.93 -7.22 0.62
C GLN A 113 14.94 -6.02 -0.32
N VAL A 114 15.75 -5.02 0.00
CA VAL A 114 16.08 -3.88 -0.85
C VAL A 114 17.59 -3.69 -0.81
N ASP A 115 18.21 -3.55 -1.96
CA ASP A 115 19.64 -3.25 -2.04
C ASP A 115 19.91 -1.74 -2.04
N VAL A 116 21.18 -1.38 -2.04
CA VAL A 116 21.65 0.03 -2.02
C VAL A 116 21.31 0.81 -3.30
N GLU A 117 20.98 0.10 -4.37
CA GLU A 117 20.57 0.69 -5.65
C GLU A 117 19.05 0.86 -5.74
N GLY A 118 18.29 0.37 -4.72
CA GLY A 118 16.84 0.43 -4.68
C GLY A 118 16.15 -0.73 -5.40
N ASN A 119 16.87 -1.79 -5.75
CA ASN A 119 16.25 -2.99 -6.31
C ASN A 119 15.47 -3.74 -5.23
N LEU A 120 14.22 -4.07 -5.52
CA LEU A 120 13.28 -4.69 -4.59
C LEU A 120 13.12 -6.18 -4.87
N ALA A 121 13.40 -7.04 -3.89
CA ALA A 121 13.03 -8.45 -3.90
C ALA A 121 11.69 -8.64 -3.16
N ASN A 122 10.72 -9.26 -3.82
CA ASN A 122 9.36 -9.43 -3.28
C ASN A 122 8.79 -10.84 -3.44
N THR A 123 9.47 -11.76 -4.13
CA THR A 123 8.97 -13.10 -4.44
C THR A 123 9.81 -14.22 -3.87
N GLN A 124 11.08 -13.96 -3.61
CA GLN A 124 12.03 -14.96 -3.11
C GLN A 124 12.89 -14.37 -2.00
N PHE A 125 13.26 -15.21 -1.05
CA PHE A 125 14.24 -14.93 -0.03
C PHE A 125 15.16 -16.17 0.09
N ASP A 126 16.47 -15.95 -0.02
CA ASP A 126 17.48 -17.04 0.06
C ASP A 126 17.17 -18.20 -0.90
N GLY A 127 16.80 -17.86 -2.15
CA GLY A 127 16.47 -18.84 -3.20
C GLY A 127 15.16 -19.61 -3.00
N LYS A 128 14.42 -19.34 -1.93
CA LYS A 128 13.13 -19.97 -1.63
C LYS A 128 11.96 -19.03 -1.95
N PRO A 129 10.86 -19.55 -2.53
CA PRO A 129 9.64 -18.76 -2.69
C PRO A 129 9.16 -18.22 -1.34
N ALA A 130 8.92 -16.92 -1.24
CA ALA A 130 8.52 -16.27 0.01
C ALA A 130 7.36 -15.28 -0.17
N GLY A 131 6.88 -15.08 -1.39
CA GLY A 131 5.78 -14.17 -1.70
C GLY A 131 5.22 -14.40 -3.10
N ASN A 132 4.23 -13.60 -3.44
CA ASN A 132 3.63 -13.56 -4.76
C ASN A 132 4.04 -12.29 -5.48
N LEU A 133 4.23 -12.38 -6.80
CA LEU A 133 4.58 -11.23 -7.63
C LEU A 133 3.47 -10.17 -7.60
N GLY A 134 2.21 -10.60 -7.80
CA GLY A 134 1.06 -9.71 -7.82
C GLY A 134 1.25 -8.51 -8.75
N GLY A 135 0.68 -7.37 -8.36
CA GLY A 135 0.84 -6.10 -9.07
C GLY A 135 2.12 -5.33 -8.75
N ALA A 136 2.99 -5.85 -7.87
CA ALA A 136 4.14 -5.09 -7.37
C ALA A 136 5.09 -4.56 -8.46
N PRO A 137 5.43 -5.30 -9.55
CA PRO A 137 6.28 -4.76 -10.62
C PRO A 137 5.63 -3.60 -11.36
N ASP A 138 4.34 -3.72 -11.69
CA ASP A 138 3.59 -2.65 -12.35
C ASP A 138 3.50 -1.41 -11.46
N LEU A 139 3.23 -1.59 -10.18
CA LEU A 139 3.16 -0.51 -9.19
C LEU A 139 4.52 0.18 -9.01
N ALA A 140 5.60 -0.60 -8.85
CA ALA A 140 6.95 -0.07 -8.70
C ALA A 140 7.41 0.73 -9.91
N TYR A 141 7.08 0.27 -11.12
CA TYR A 141 7.42 0.95 -12.37
C TYR A 141 6.45 2.08 -12.70
N GLY A 142 5.15 1.88 -12.41
CA GLY A 142 4.07 2.77 -12.81
C GLY A 142 3.90 4.01 -11.93
N ALA A 143 4.20 3.93 -10.64
CA ALA A 143 4.11 5.09 -9.76
C ALA A 143 5.22 6.13 -10.05
N LYS A 144 4.92 7.41 -9.85
CA LYS A 144 5.91 8.48 -9.93
C LYS A 144 6.98 8.35 -8.84
N ARG A 145 6.59 7.84 -7.67
CA ARG A 145 7.49 7.52 -6.55
C ARG A 145 7.08 6.20 -5.90
N THR A 146 8.06 5.35 -5.64
CA THR A 146 7.87 4.10 -4.89
C THR A 146 8.58 4.20 -3.55
N VAL A 147 7.86 3.83 -2.49
CA VAL A 147 8.39 3.73 -1.12
C VAL A 147 8.26 2.29 -0.67
N VAL A 148 9.35 1.72 -0.15
CA VAL A 148 9.31 0.37 0.44
C VAL A 148 9.21 0.49 1.94
N LEU A 149 8.14 -0.08 2.50
CA LEU A 149 7.89 -0.12 3.94
C LEU A 149 8.06 -1.56 4.43
N MET A 150 9.18 -1.83 5.05
CA MET A 150 9.56 -3.17 5.50
C MET A 150 10.30 -3.13 6.84
N ARG A 151 10.33 -4.25 7.54
CA ARG A 151 11.18 -4.39 8.72
C ARG A 151 12.62 -4.54 8.26
N HIS A 152 13.48 -3.72 8.81
CA HIS A 152 14.93 -3.85 8.64
C HIS A 152 15.47 -4.77 9.72
N THR A 153 16.03 -5.91 9.34
CA THR A 153 16.55 -6.94 10.25
C THR A 153 18.01 -7.24 9.91
#